data_82c642e84774387e1a7a156f54ed2639
#
_entry.id   82c642e84774387e1a7a156f54ed2639
#
_cell.length_a   1.000
_cell.length_b   1.000
_cell.length_c   1.000
_cell.angle_alpha   90.00
_cell.angle_beta   90.00
_cell.angle_gamma   90.00
#
_symmetry.space_group_name_H-M   'P 1'
#
loop_
_entity.id
_entity.type
_entity.pdbx_description
1 polymer ?
#
loop_
_entity_poly.entity_id
_entity_poly.type
_entity_poly.pdbx_seq_one_letter_code
_entity_poly.pdbx_strand_id
1 'polypeptide(L)'
;MNKELIKQRFNKKLNLYNENARIQKQMAEKLLSYLPENDYGSVLEIGCGTGLLTEYACKKINSTSYYALDIVSDCEKYIKKINSNIKFISSDIEEYAKNSDKKFDLIVSNASLQWIDNLPDFILKLAGMLNTDGTLLFSTFGIENFREIFYVLGKTLPYYTIKELNSFFKEFNPVIEEEIRIMAFKTPKDVLKHIQNTGVNAISTEVWTKKDLSDFEKKYNNFCSNRPTLTYNPVYIMLKA
;
A
#
# COMPACT_ATOMS: atom_id res chain seq x y z
N MET A 1 7.05 -5.58 -12.68
CA MET A 1 5.63 -5.11 -12.69
C MET A 1 5.46 -3.94 -13.65
N ASN A 2 4.29 -3.74 -14.31
CA ASN A 2 4.09 -2.62 -15.24
C ASN A 2 3.67 -1.34 -14.48
N LYS A 3 4.65 -0.55 -14.06
CA LYS A 3 4.46 0.67 -13.27
C LYS A 3 3.63 1.74 -13.99
N GLU A 4 3.80 1.87 -15.31
CA GLU A 4 3.02 2.83 -16.10
C GLU A 4 1.52 2.50 -16.11
N LEU A 5 1.18 1.22 -16.20
CA LEU A 5 -0.21 0.76 -16.10
C LEU A 5 -0.80 1.01 -14.70
N ILE A 6 -0.02 0.77 -13.65
CA ILE A 6 -0.41 1.05 -12.26
C ILE A 6 -0.70 2.54 -12.09
N LYS A 7 0.23 3.40 -12.52
CA LYS A 7 0.11 4.86 -12.52
C LYS A 7 -1.16 5.34 -13.22
N GLN A 8 -1.39 4.88 -14.44
CA GLN A 8 -2.57 5.27 -15.23
C GLN A 8 -3.89 4.84 -14.57
N ARG A 9 -3.94 3.60 -14.02
CA ARG A 9 -5.14 3.07 -13.37
C ARG A 9 -5.46 3.79 -12.07
N PHE A 10 -4.43 4.04 -11.24
CA PHE A 10 -4.59 4.76 -10.00
C PHE A 10 -5.01 6.22 -10.26
N ASN A 11 -4.37 6.90 -11.23
CA ASN A 11 -4.71 8.27 -11.60
C ASN A 11 -6.19 8.42 -12.00
N LYS A 12 -6.71 7.49 -12.79
CA LYS A 12 -8.13 7.48 -13.20
C LYS A 12 -9.10 7.32 -12.02
N LYS A 13 -8.66 6.85 -10.86
CA LYS A 13 -9.50 6.53 -9.71
C LYS A 13 -9.27 7.42 -8.50
N LEU A 14 -8.35 8.38 -8.56
CA LEU A 14 -8.02 9.28 -7.44
C LEU A 14 -9.27 9.88 -6.77
N ASN A 15 -10.25 10.35 -7.55
CA ASN A 15 -11.46 11.00 -7.02
C ASN A 15 -12.38 10.02 -6.26
N LEU A 16 -12.32 8.72 -6.57
CA LEU A 16 -13.17 7.69 -5.96
C LEU A 16 -12.41 6.90 -4.88
N TYR A 17 -11.10 7.09 -4.79
CA TYR A 17 -10.25 6.28 -3.95
C TYR A 17 -10.63 6.35 -2.48
N ASN A 18 -10.77 7.56 -1.91
CA ASN A 18 -11.06 7.76 -0.49
C ASN A 18 -12.40 7.16 -0.06
N GLU A 19 -13.39 7.11 -0.95
CA GLU A 19 -14.70 6.50 -0.67
C GLU A 19 -14.63 4.97 -0.62
N ASN A 20 -13.67 4.37 -1.36
CA ASN A 20 -13.53 2.93 -1.50
C ASN A 20 -12.37 2.34 -0.66
N ALA A 21 -11.40 3.15 -0.26
CA ALA A 21 -10.17 2.73 0.42
C ALA A 21 -10.35 2.57 1.96
N ARG A 22 -11.48 2.00 2.39
CA ARG A 22 -11.79 1.82 3.83
C ARG A 22 -10.70 1.01 4.55
N ILE A 23 -10.22 -0.07 3.94
CA ILE A 23 -9.17 -0.92 4.54
C ILE A 23 -7.87 -0.15 4.61
N GLN A 24 -7.46 0.52 3.53
CA GLN A 24 -6.23 1.32 3.49
C GLN A 24 -6.23 2.47 4.51
N LYS A 25 -7.41 3.06 4.76
CA LYS A 25 -7.59 4.07 5.81
C LYS A 25 -7.34 3.48 7.21
N GLN A 26 -7.95 2.34 7.50
CA GLN A 26 -7.75 1.63 8.77
C GLN A 26 -6.30 1.14 8.92
N MET A 27 -5.66 0.73 7.82
CA MET A 27 -4.24 0.38 7.81
C MET A 27 -3.36 1.58 8.14
N ALA A 28 -3.62 2.75 7.58
CA ALA A 28 -2.87 3.97 7.85
C ALA A 28 -2.95 4.38 9.33
N GLU A 29 -4.15 4.32 9.91
CA GLU A 29 -4.38 4.61 11.32
C GLU A 29 -3.62 3.63 12.24
N LYS A 30 -3.76 2.32 11.98
CA LYS A 30 -3.04 1.29 12.76
C LYS A 30 -1.52 1.39 12.55
N LEU A 31 -1.05 1.61 11.32
CA LEU A 31 0.37 1.73 11.02
C LEU A 31 1.02 2.81 11.90
N LEU A 32 0.42 3.97 11.96
CA LEU A 32 0.97 5.05 12.79
C LEU A 32 0.87 4.77 14.30
N SER A 33 0.02 3.85 14.76
CA SER A 33 -0.05 3.50 16.18
C SER A 33 1.24 2.84 16.71
N TYR A 34 2.07 2.28 15.82
CA TYR A 34 3.39 1.73 16.19
C TYR A 34 4.44 2.82 16.48
N LEU A 35 4.21 4.07 16.01
CA LEU A 35 5.12 5.17 16.30
C LEU A 35 4.84 5.78 17.68
N PRO A 36 5.86 6.08 18.49
CA PRO A 36 5.70 6.97 19.61
C PRO A 36 5.30 8.37 19.12
N GLU A 37 4.71 9.19 19.99
CA GLU A 37 4.54 10.62 19.73
C GLU A 37 5.91 11.30 19.86
N ASN A 38 6.55 11.54 18.74
CA ASN A 38 7.89 12.11 18.67
C ASN A 38 7.97 13.20 17.60
N ASP A 39 8.96 14.06 17.79
CA ASP A 39 9.41 15.01 16.79
C ASP A 39 10.43 14.33 15.86
N TYR A 40 10.20 14.45 14.56
CA TYR A 40 11.12 13.94 13.54
C TYR A 40 11.75 15.12 12.78
N GLY A 41 13.06 15.11 12.59
CA GLY A 41 13.75 16.11 11.77
C GLY A 41 13.31 16.04 10.31
N SER A 42 13.30 14.82 9.75
CA SER A 42 12.98 14.56 8.35
C SER A 42 12.13 13.30 8.17
N VAL A 43 11.03 13.44 7.42
CA VAL A 43 10.09 12.36 7.12
C VAL A 43 9.97 12.17 5.61
N LEU A 44 10.00 10.93 5.13
CA LEU A 44 9.65 10.54 3.77
C LEU A 44 8.42 9.63 3.80
N GLU A 45 7.32 10.07 3.21
CA GLU A 45 6.17 9.23 2.93
C GLU A 45 6.24 8.71 1.49
N ILE A 46 6.18 7.40 1.31
CA ILE A 46 6.24 6.72 0.01
C ILE A 46 4.85 6.26 -0.41
N GLY A 47 4.45 6.65 -1.64
CA GLY A 47 3.13 6.32 -2.20
C GLY A 47 2.02 7.06 -1.45
N CYS A 48 2.16 8.37 -1.31
CA CYS A 48 1.24 9.19 -0.53
C CYS A 48 -0.19 9.23 -1.10
N GLY A 49 -0.37 8.98 -2.39
CA GLY A 49 -1.67 8.92 -3.06
C GLY A 49 -2.52 10.15 -2.79
N THR A 50 -3.73 9.93 -2.30
CA THR A 50 -4.67 11.00 -1.93
C THR A 50 -4.45 11.55 -0.52
N GLY A 51 -3.37 11.14 0.17
CA GLY A 51 -2.99 11.66 1.47
C GLY A 51 -3.68 10.98 2.67
N LEU A 52 -4.18 9.75 2.51
CA LEU A 52 -4.80 9.05 3.64
C LEU A 52 -3.84 8.88 4.83
N LEU A 53 -2.61 8.45 4.58
CA LEU A 53 -1.59 8.35 5.63
C LEU A 53 -1.11 9.75 6.05
N THR A 54 -0.89 10.66 5.10
CA THR A 54 -0.45 12.03 5.33
C THR A 54 -1.34 12.75 6.35
N GLU A 55 -2.67 12.62 6.21
CA GLU A 55 -3.63 13.27 7.11
C GLU A 55 -3.50 12.79 8.55
N TYR A 56 -3.31 11.48 8.76
CA TYR A 56 -3.08 10.93 10.10
C TYR A 56 -1.69 11.28 10.65
N ALA A 57 -0.66 11.23 9.79
CA ALA A 57 0.70 11.58 10.15
C ALA A 57 0.80 13.03 10.64
N CYS A 58 0.21 13.99 9.93
CA CYS A 58 0.19 15.41 10.33
C CYS A 58 -0.52 15.68 11.67
N LYS A 59 -1.38 14.75 12.12
CA LYS A 59 -2.05 14.86 13.42
C LYS A 59 -1.26 14.23 14.56
N LYS A 60 -0.39 13.27 14.25
CA LYS A 60 0.28 12.44 15.25
C LYS A 60 1.74 12.78 15.47
N ILE A 61 2.43 13.21 14.42
CA ILE A 61 3.87 13.49 14.48
C ILE A 61 4.16 14.93 14.07
N ASN A 62 5.14 15.54 14.71
CA ASN A 62 5.74 16.79 14.23
C ASN A 62 6.96 16.49 13.37
N SER A 63 7.22 17.31 12.37
CA SER A 63 8.44 17.17 11.56
C SER A 63 8.95 18.53 11.10
N THR A 64 10.28 18.67 11.06
CA THR A 64 10.91 19.88 10.49
C THR A 64 10.79 19.89 8.97
N SER A 65 10.86 18.73 8.36
CA SER A 65 10.65 18.55 6.91
C SER A 65 9.88 17.28 6.62
N TYR A 66 8.79 17.42 5.86
CA TYR A 66 7.97 16.30 5.40
C TYR A 66 8.01 16.24 3.87
N TYR A 67 8.42 15.11 3.34
CA TYR A 67 8.45 14.80 1.91
C TYR A 67 7.39 13.73 1.63
N ALA A 68 6.46 14.04 0.73
CA ALA A 68 5.46 13.09 0.25
C ALA A 68 5.77 12.72 -1.21
N LEU A 69 6.05 11.46 -1.46
CA LEU A 69 6.44 10.96 -2.78
C LEU A 69 5.33 10.10 -3.37
N ASP A 70 5.01 10.33 -4.63
CA ASP A 70 4.15 9.47 -5.43
C ASP A 70 4.56 9.49 -6.91
N ILE A 71 4.34 8.38 -7.61
CA ILE A 71 4.58 8.29 -9.05
C ILE A 71 3.53 9.06 -9.86
N VAL A 72 2.35 9.31 -9.28
CA VAL A 72 1.26 10.06 -9.88
C VAL A 72 1.34 11.53 -9.47
N SER A 73 1.72 12.41 -10.39
CA SER A 73 1.87 13.85 -10.12
C SER A 73 0.59 14.53 -9.62
N ASP A 74 -0.59 14.07 -10.06
CA ASP A 74 -1.89 14.60 -9.64
C ASP A 74 -2.18 14.42 -8.14
N CYS A 75 -1.38 13.60 -7.44
CA CYS A 75 -1.47 13.45 -5.98
C CYS A 75 -1.08 14.76 -5.25
N GLU A 76 -0.23 15.59 -5.83
CA GLU A 76 0.22 16.86 -5.23
C GLU A 76 -0.93 17.72 -4.73
N LYS A 77 -1.99 17.85 -5.52
CA LYS A 77 -3.16 18.69 -5.16
C LYS A 77 -3.87 18.21 -3.90
N TYR A 78 -3.83 16.92 -3.59
CA TYR A 78 -4.42 16.36 -2.36
C TYR A 78 -3.50 16.63 -1.17
N ILE A 79 -2.21 16.41 -1.33
CA ILE A 79 -1.20 16.65 -0.28
C ILE A 79 -1.18 18.14 0.11
N LYS A 80 -1.17 19.05 -0.86
CA LYS A 80 -1.17 20.50 -0.61
C LYS A 80 -2.44 21.00 0.09
N LYS A 81 -3.57 20.32 -0.07
CA LYS A 81 -4.81 20.63 0.68
C LYS A 81 -4.71 20.22 2.15
N ILE A 82 -3.97 19.14 2.47
CA ILE A 82 -3.76 18.69 3.85
C ILE A 82 -2.79 19.65 4.57
N ASN A 83 -1.63 19.89 3.96
CA ASN A 83 -0.63 20.82 4.48
C ASN A 83 0.24 21.35 3.33
N SER A 84 0.17 22.65 3.09
CA SER A 84 0.92 23.32 2.01
C SER A 84 2.44 23.29 2.18
N ASN A 85 2.94 23.09 3.41
CA ASN A 85 4.37 23.02 3.71
C ASN A 85 5.01 21.68 3.34
N ILE A 86 4.22 20.63 3.11
CA ILE A 86 4.74 19.32 2.69
C ILE A 86 5.38 19.47 1.30
N LYS A 87 6.58 18.93 1.16
CA LYS A 87 7.32 18.90 -0.11
C LYS A 87 6.89 17.69 -0.91
N PHE A 88 6.08 17.90 -1.95
CA PHE A 88 5.68 16.82 -2.84
C PHE A 88 6.80 16.49 -3.84
N ILE A 89 7.03 15.19 -4.07
CA ILE A 89 8.00 14.66 -5.02
C ILE A 89 7.26 13.73 -5.99
N SER A 90 7.18 14.13 -7.27
CA SER A 90 6.62 13.27 -8.32
C SER A 90 7.74 12.40 -8.90
N SER A 91 7.85 11.16 -8.43
CA SER A 91 8.90 10.23 -8.87
C SER A 91 8.52 8.78 -8.60
N ASP A 92 9.13 7.87 -9.37
CA ASP A 92 9.24 6.48 -8.97
C ASP A 92 10.17 6.39 -7.77
N ILE A 93 9.75 5.67 -6.72
CA ILE A 93 10.55 5.56 -5.49
C ILE A 93 11.87 4.80 -5.70
N GLU A 94 11.92 3.82 -6.62
CA GLU A 94 13.16 3.09 -6.89
C GLU A 94 14.18 3.99 -7.60
N GLU A 95 13.71 4.88 -8.49
CA GLU A 95 14.57 5.91 -9.11
C GLU A 95 15.00 6.97 -8.09
N TYR A 96 14.07 7.43 -7.26
CA TYR A 96 14.40 8.39 -6.21
C TYR A 96 15.45 7.84 -5.24
N ALA A 97 15.27 6.61 -4.75
CA ALA A 97 16.20 5.96 -3.85
C ALA A 97 17.59 5.70 -4.46
N LYS A 98 17.68 5.59 -5.80
CA LYS A 98 18.95 5.42 -6.51
C LYS A 98 19.72 6.73 -6.65
N ASN A 99 19.00 7.86 -6.79
CA ASN A 99 19.58 9.15 -7.17
C ASN A 99 19.61 10.17 -6.01
N SER A 100 19.16 9.80 -4.80
CA SER A 100 19.08 10.69 -3.65
C SER A 100 20.07 10.29 -2.57
N ASP A 101 20.87 11.23 -2.12
CA ASP A 101 21.74 11.08 -0.93
C ASP A 101 21.05 11.52 0.37
N LYS A 102 19.76 11.86 0.29
CA LYS A 102 19.01 12.29 1.48
C LYS A 102 18.83 11.17 2.47
N LYS A 103 18.92 11.54 3.75
CA LYS A 103 18.64 10.66 4.87
C LYS A 103 17.40 11.15 5.63
N PHE A 104 16.71 10.23 6.27
CA PHE A 104 15.44 10.48 6.96
C PHE A 104 15.43 9.83 8.35
N ASP A 105 14.77 10.50 9.29
CA ASP A 105 14.56 9.94 10.62
C ASP A 105 13.37 8.97 10.62
N LEU A 106 12.42 9.20 9.70
CA LEU A 106 11.29 8.33 9.48
C LEU A 106 11.03 8.15 7.99
N ILE A 107 10.99 6.91 7.54
CA ILE A 107 10.42 6.55 6.24
C ILE A 107 9.13 5.77 6.49
N VAL A 108 8.02 6.24 5.92
CA VAL A 108 6.71 5.62 6.14
C VAL A 108 6.01 5.33 4.81
N SER A 109 5.29 4.20 4.73
CA SER A 109 4.52 3.83 3.54
C SER A 109 3.28 3.01 3.91
N ASN A 110 2.12 3.34 3.36
CA ASN A 110 0.90 2.59 3.60
C ASN A 110 0.35 1.99 2.32
N ALA A 111 0.26 0.66 2.27
CA ALA A 111 -0.35 -0.10 1.16
C ALA A 111 0.16 0.33 -0.24
N SER A 112 1.47 0.58 -0.37
CA SER A 112 2.12 1.00 -1.62
C SER A 112 3.27 0.07 -2.03
N LEU A 113 4.07 -0.44 -1.10
CA LEU A 113 5.27 -1.20 -1.41
C LEU A 113 5.03 -2.60 -2.01
N GLN A 114 3.79 -3.10 -2.01
CA GLN A 114 3.42 -4.33 -2.74
C GLN A 114 3.62 -4.23 -4.27
N TRP A 115 3.83 -3.03 -4.78
CA TRP A 115 4.08 -2.76 -6.20
C TRP A 115 5.56 -2.83 -6.58
N ILE A 116 6.44 -3.11 -5.64
CA ILE A 116 7.89 -3.30 -5.86
C ILE A 116 8.15 -4.77 -6.19
N ASP A 117 8.87 -5.03 -7.29
CA ASP A 117 9.11 -6.39 -7.77
C ASP A 117 10.00 -7.21 -6.81
N ASN A 118 11.07 -6.62 -6.30
CA ASN A 118 11.94 -7.23 -5.29
C ASN A 118 11.89 -6.42 -4.00
N LEU A 119 10.83 -6.64 -3.23
CA LEU A 119 10.61 -5.90 -1.98
C LEU A 119 11.76 -6.07 -0.97
N PRO A 120 12.30 -7.28 -0.70
CA PRO A 120 13.39 -7.42 0.26
C PRO A 120 14.61 -6.55 -0.05
N ASP A 121 15.14 -6.61 -1.27
CA ASP A 121 16.29 -5.82 -1.67
C ASP A 121 15.98 -4.31 -1.64
N PHE A 122 14.76 -3.94 -1.98
CA PHE A 122 14.36 -2.55 -1.96
C PHE A 122 14.24 -2.00 -0.53
N ILE A 123 13.76 -2.79 0.42
CA ILE A 123 13.72 -2.42 1.84
C ILE A 123 15.13 -2.17 2.39
N LEU A 124 16.12 -2.98 1.99
CA LEU A 124 17.52 -2.74 2.37
C LEU A 124 18.04 -1.40 1.85
N LYS A 125 17.63 -1.00 0.63
CA LYS A 125 17.97 0.34 0.10
C LYS A 125 17.30 1.45 0.90
N LEU A 126 16.02 1.30 1.25
CA LEU A 126 15.32 2.27 2.10
C LEU A 126 15.93 2.38 3.49
N ALA A 127 16.32 1.25 4.10
CA ALA A 127 17.07 1.25 5.36
C ALA A 127 18.39 2.03 5.24
N GLY A 128 19.08 1.90 4.10
CA GLY A 128 20.25 2.72 3.78
C GLY A 128 19.96 4.22 3.67
N MET A 129 18.72 4.64 3.52
CA MET A 129 18.31 6.05 3.51
C MET A 129 17.89 6.57 4.91
N LEU A 130 17.96 5.76 5.96
CA LEU A 130 17.71 6.21 7.31
C LEU A 130 18.91 6.92 7.90
N ASN A 131 18.66 7.88 8.80
CA ASN A 131 19.63 8.38 9.75
C ASN A 131 19.90 7.31 10.82
N THR A 132 20.95 7.50 11.63
CA THR A 132 21.17 6.69 12.83
C THR A 132 19.94 6.75 13.72
N ASP A 133 19.49 5.61 14.26
CA ASP A 133 18.26 5.45 15.04
C ASP A 133 16.96 5.76 14.25
N GLY A 134 17.05 5.90 12.93
CA GLY A 134 15.91 6.13 12.05
C GLY A 134 14.98 4.92 12.00
N THR A 135 13.72 5.18 11.65
CA THR A 135 12.67 4.14 11.58
C THR A 135 12.12 4.02 10.17
N LEU A 136 12.05 2.80 9.65
CA LEU A 136 11.27 2.46 8.48
C LEU A 136 9.99 1.73 8.94
N LEU A 137 8.85 2.34 8.68
CA LEU A 137 7.53 1.83 9.05
C LEU A 137 6.65 1.70 7.81
N PHE A 138 6.20 0.49 7.49
CA PHE A 138 5.35 0.33 6.31
C PHE A 138 4.31 -0.76 6.48
N SER A 139 3.23 -0.64 5.71
CA SER A 139 2.26 -1.69 5.54
C SER A 139 2.26 -2.23 4.11
N THR A 140 2.03 -3.53 4.02
CA THR A 140 1.85 -4.29 2.78
C THR A 140 0.74 -5.32 2.96
N PHE A 141 0.70 -6.33 2.11
CA PHE A 141 -0.27 -7.41 2.22
C PHE A 141 0.43 -8.77 2.28
N GLY A 142 -0.17 -9.70 3.00
CA GLY A 142 0.27 -11.08 3.14
C GLY A 142 -0.41 -12.03 2.15
N ILE A 143 -0.08 -13.32 2.26
CA ILE A 143 -0.46 -14.36 1.31
C ILE A 143 -1.97 -14.66 1.23
N GLU A 144 -2.73 -14.32 2.28
CA GLU A 144 -4.19 -14.48 2.29
C GLU A 144 -4.92 -13.32 1.61
N ASN A 145 -4.19 -12.30 1.12
CA ASN A 145 -4.82 -11.14 0.50
C ASN A 145 -5.48 -11.50 -0.83
N PHE A 146 -6.78 -11.22 -0.93
CA PHE A 146 -7.60 -11.53 -2.10
C PHE A 146 -7.63 -13.03 -2.45
N ARG A 147 -7.58 -13.91 -1.44
CA ARG A 147 -7.60 -15.36 -1.64
C ARG A 147 -8.79 -15.84 -2.49
N GLU A 148 -9.95 -15.18 -2.40
CA GLU A 148 -11.11 -15.48 -3.22
C GLU A 148 -10.84 -15.22 -4.71
N ILE A 149 -10.16 -14.13 -5.02
CA ILE A 149 -9.73 -13.77 -6.39
C ILE A 149 -8.71 -14.78 -6.89
N PHE A 150 -7.73 -15.13 -6.05
CA PHE A 150 -6.72 -16.13 -6.40
C PHE A 150 -7.37 -17.49 -6.69
N TYR A 151 -8.30 -17.93 -5.84
CA TYR A 151 -9.02 -19.20 -6.06
C TYR A 151 -9.78 -19.22 -7.39
N VAL A 152 -10.46 -18.14 -7.74
CA VAL A 152 -11.32 -18.06 -8.93
C VAL A 152 -10.54 -17.81 -10.22
N LEU A 153 -9.51 -16.96 -10.17
CA LEU A 153 -8.78 -16.48 -11.35
C LEU A 153 -7.35 -17.02 -11.47
N GLY A 154 -6.80 -17.65 -10.42
CA GLY A 154 -5.42 -18.12 -10.39
C GLY A 154 -4.38 -16.98 -10.43
N LYS A 155 -4.78 -15.74 -10.13
CA LYS A 155 -3.93 -14.53 -10.26
C LYS A 155 -3.85 -13.83 -8.92
N THR A 156 -2.62 -13.49 -8.49
CA THR A 156 -2.33 -12.69 -7.30
C THR A 156 -1.04 -11.90 -7.49
N LEU A 157 -0.74 -10.96 -6.60
CA LEU A 157 0.57 -10.35 -6.49
C LEU A 157 1.52 -11.30 -5.73
N PRO A 158 2.84 -11.14 -5.88
CA PRO A 158 3.83 -11.91 -5.13
C PRO A 158 3.85 -11.42 -3.67
N TYR A 159 3.04 -12.02 -2.82
CA TYR A 159 3.02 -11.74 -1.39
C TYR A 159 3.98 -12.67 -0.65
N TYR A 160 4.47 -12.20 0.51
CA TYR A 160 5.38 -12.95 1.37
C TYR A 160 4.68 -13.42 2.64
N THR A 161 5.10 -14.56 3.15
CA THR A 161 4.71 -15.06 4.48
C THR A 161 5.43 -14.27 5.57
N ILE A 162 4.86 -14.25 6.78
CA ILE A 162 5.51 -13.64 7.96
C ILE A 162 6.88 -14.27 8.24
N LYS A 163 7.02 -15.58 8.00
CA LYS A 163 8.29 -16.28 8.17
C LYS A 163 9.37 -15.77 7.20
N GLU A 164 9.02 -15.57 5.93
CA GLU A 164 9.94 -15.00 4.93
C GLU A 164 10.31 -13.57 5.29
N LEU A 165 9.34 -12.71 5.63
CA LEU A 165 9.59 -11.34 6.02
C LEU A 165 10.50 -11.25 7.24
N ASN A 166 10.28 -12.07 8.28
CA ASN A 166 11.19 -12.14 9.43
C ASN A 166 12.61 -12.60 9.02
N SER A 167 12.72 -13.54 8.10
CA SER A 167 14.02 -14.02 7.60
C SER A 167 14.76 -12.93 6.81
N PHE A 168 14.05 -12.19 5.96
CA PHE A 168 14.65 -11.12 5.14
C PHE A 168 15.17 -9.95 5.99
N PHE A 169 14.45 -9.60 7.06
CA PHE A 169 14.74 -8.41 7.85
C PHE A 169 15.34 -8.70 9.23
N LYS A 170 15.81 -9.93 9.47
CA LYS A 170 16.33 -10.38 10.77
C LYS A 170 17.41 -9.46 11.39
N GLU A 171 18.27 -8.86 10.56
CA GLU A 171 19.34 -7.96 11.00
C GLU A 171 18.82 -6.64 11.59
N PHE A 172 17.56 -6.26 11.28
CA PHE A 172 16.89 -5.06 11.79
C PHE A 172 16.02 -5.33 13.02
N ASN A 173 16.04 -6.56 13.54
CA ASN A 173 15.19 -6.96 14.67
C ASN A 173 13.71 -6.54 14.45
N PRO A 174 13.04 -7.02 13.39
CA PRO A 174 11.78 -6.47 12.88
C PRO A 174 10.63 -6.70 13.86
N VAL A 175 9.74 -5.71 13.97
CA VAL A 175 8.39 -5.92 14.52
C VAL A 175 7.45 -6.14 13.35
N ILE A 176 6.86 -7.32 13.25
CA ILE A 176 5.93 -7.69 12.16
C ILE A 176 4.62 -8.20 12.76
N GLU A 177 3.52 -7.63 12.32
CA GLU A 177 2.16 -8.04 12.70
C GLU A 177 1.30 -8.19 11.44
N GLU A 178 0.42 -9.19 11.42
CA GLU A 178 -0.57 -9.37 10.36
C GLU A 178 -2.00 -9.41 10.90
N GLU A 179 -2.95 -9.10 10.02
CA GLU A 179 -4.37 -9.17 10.30
C GLU A 179 -5.12 -9.82 9.15
N ILE A 180 -6.27 -10.37 9.46
CA ILE A 180 -7.27 -10.76 8.46
C ILE A 180 -8.50 -9.87 8.60
N ARG A 181 -8.90 -9.23 7.51
CA ARG A 181 -10.09 -8.39 7.43
C ARG A 181 -10.97 -8.84 6.28
N ILE A 182 -12.22 -9.15 6.57
CA ILE A 182 -13.18 -9.67 5.58
C ILE A 182 -14.24 -8.60 5.33
N MET A 183 -14.42 -8.26 4.05
CA MET A 183 -15.50 -7.41 3.59
C MET A 183 -16.57 -8.25 2.91
N ALA A 184 -17.85 -8.03 3.26
CA ALA A 184 -18.98 -8.66 2.62
C ALA A 184 -19.55 -7.78 1.50
N PHE A 185 -20.02 -8.42 0.43
CA PHE A 185 -20.61 -7.76 -0.74
C PHE A 185 -21.94 -8.40 -1.11
N LYS A 186 -22.77 -7.67 -1.85
CA LYS A 186 -24.07 -8.21 -2.31
C LYS A 186 -23.87 -9.22 -3.44
N THR A 187 -22.94 -8.94 -4.33
CA THR A 187 -22.66 -9.77 -5.52
C THR A 187 -21.15 -9.88 -5.77
N PRO A 188 -20.68 -10.94 -6.49
CA PRO A 188 -19.29 -11.01 -6.96
C PRO A 188 -18.89 -9.84 -7.85
N LYS A 189 -19.85 -9.27 -8.58
CA LYS A 189 -19.64 -8.08 -9.42
C LYS A 189 -19.27 -6.84 -8.60
N ASP A 190 -19.88 -6.69 -7.40
CA ASP A 190 -19.53 -5.60 -6.48
C ASP A 190 -18.11 -5.75 -5.95
N VAL A 191 -17.62 -6.99 -5.76
CA VAL A 191 -16.22 -7.26 -5.42
C VAL A 191 -15.29 -6.74 -6.51
N LEU A 192 -15.54 -7.08 -7.78
CA LEU A 192 -14.73 -6.60 -8.90
C LEU A 192 -14.75 -5.07 -8.99
N LYS A 193 -15.92 -4.46 -8.83
CA LYS A 193 -16.07 -3.00 -8.83
C LYS A 193 -15.29 -2.36 -7.70
N HIS A 194 -15.30 -2.95 -6.51
CA HIS A 194 -14.53 -2.48 -5.36
C HIS A 194 -13.02 -2.51 -5.65
N ILE A 195 -12.49 -3.65 -6.13
CA ILE A 195 -11.08 -3.81 -6.51
C ILE A 195 -10.68 -2.79 -7.59
N GLN A 196 -11.55 -2.54 -8.58
CA GLN A 196 -11.30 -1.53 -9.60
C GLN A 196 -11.23 -0.11 -9.03
N ASN A 197 -12.07 0.21 -8.06
CA ASN A 197 -12.13 1.55 -7.46
C ASN A 197 -10.99 1.84 -6.48
N THR A 198 -10.37 0.80 -5.93
CA THR A 198 -9.17 0.92 -5.08
C THR A 198 -7.85 0.90 -5.87
N GLY A 199 -7.92 0.89 -7.20
CA GLY A 199 -6.73 0.94 -8.07
C GLY A 199 -5.92 -0.36 -8.14
N VAL A 200 -6.31 -1.41 -7.40
CA VAL A 200 -5.59 -2.71 -7.33
C VAL A 200 -5.81 -3.57 -8.59
N ASN A 201 -6.51 -3.07 -9.59
CA ASN A 201 -6.90 -3.79 -10.81
C ASN A 201 -5.72 -4.17 -11.75
N ALA A 202 -4.47 -4.02 -11.31
CA ALA A 202 -3.28 -4.39 -12.09
C ALA A 202 -3.11 -5.93 -12.26
N ILE A 203 -4.01 -6.72 -11.68
CA ILE A 203 -3.95 -8.19 -11.72
C ILE A 203 -4.38 -8.75 -13.09
N SER A 204 -5.18 -8.03 -13.89
CA SER A 204 -5.56 -8.47 -15.24
C SER A 204 -5.67 -7.31 -16.23
N THR A 205 -5.10 -7.51 -17.44
CA THR A 205 -5.25 -6.62 -18.59
C THR A 205 -6.34 -7.07 -19.56
N GLU A 206 -6.96 -8.22 -19.32
CA GLU A 206 -7.92 -8.85 -20.23
C GLU A 206 -9.26 -8.13 -20.23
N VAL A 207 -9.84 -7.99 -21.42
CA VAL A 207 -11.21 -7.49 -21.59
C VAL A 207 -12.16 -8.67 -21.42
N TRP A 208 -13.00 -8.62 -20.42
CA TRP A 208 -13.94 -9.70 -20.11
C TRP A 208 -15.16 -9.64 -20.99
N THR A 209 -15.54 -10.80 -21.54
CA THR A 209 -16.83 -11.00 -22.22
C THR A 209 -17.95 -11.17 -21.17
N LYS A 210 -19.20 -11.14 -21.63
CA LYS A 210 -20.35 -11.46 -20.77
C LYS A 210 -20.28 -12.89 -20.22
N LYS A 211 -19.70 -13.82 -20.97
CA LYS A 211 -19.51 -15.21 -20.57
C LYS A 211 -18.48 -15.29 -19.44
N ASP A 212 -17.32 -14.62 -19.58
CA ASP A 212 -16.26 -14.61 -18.57
C ASP A 212 -16.78 -14.06 -17.22
N LEU A 213 -17.59 -13.00 -17.28
CA LEU A 213 -18.22 -12.45 -16.08
C LEU A 213 -19.21 -13.44 -15.44
N SER A 214 -20.04 -14.12 -16.23
CA SER A 214 -20.97 -15.14 -15.71
C SER A 214 -20.24 -16.33 -15.08
N ASP A 215 -19.15 -16.79 -15.71
CA ASP A 215 -18.36 -17.89 -15.20
C ASP A 215 -17.61 -17.50 -13.92
N PHE A 216 -17.09 -16.28 -13.84
CA PHE A 216 -16.54 -15.72 -12.61
C PHE A 216 -17.58 -15.70 -11.48
N GLU A 217 -18.77 -15.12 -11.72
CA GLU A 217 -19.83 -15.03 -10.70
C GLU A 217 -20.22 -16.40 -10.15
N LYS A 218 -20.35 -17.42 -11.02
CA LYS A 218 -20.65 -18.80 -10.60
C LYS A 218 -19.53 -19.38 -9.71
N LYS A 219 -18.27 -19.27 -10.15
CA LYS A 219 -17.12 -19.79 -9.39
C LYS A 219 -16.99 -19.09 -8.05
N TYR A 220 -17.16 -17.76 -8.03
CA TYR A 220 -17.06 -16.95 -6.82
C TYR A 220 -18.14 -17.30 -5.81
N ASN A 221 -19.40 -17.42 -6.26
CA ASN A 221 -20.52 -17.79 -5.40
C ASN A 221 -20.35 -19.22 -4.84
N ASN A 222 -19.85 -20.16 -5.63
CA ASN A 222 -19.55 -21.50 -5.16
C ASN A 222 -18.48 -21.49 -4.06
N PHE A 223 -17.40 -20.73 -4.26
CA PHE A 223 -16.34 -20.59 -3.26
C PHE A 223 -16.83 -19.95 -1.97
N CYS A 224 -17.60 -18.88 -2.06
CA CYS A 224 -18.09 -18.12 -0.91
C CYS A 224 -19.45 -18.64 -0.39
N SER A 225 -19.95 -19.81 -0.81
CA SER A 225 -21.25 -20.36 -0.40
C SER A 225 -22.41 -19.34 -0.56
N ASN A 226 -22.46 -18.64 -1.69
CA ASN A 226 -23.41 -17.57 -2.02
C ASN A 226 -23.39 -16.36 -1.07
N ARG A 227 -22.29 -16.15 -0.34
CA ARG A 227 -22.05 -14.97 0.50
C ARG A 227 -20.74 -14.28 0.06
N PRO A 228 -20.76 -13.50 -1.03
CA PRO A 228 -19.55 -12.91 -1.58
C PRO A 228 -18.78 -12.10 -0.54
N THR A 229 -17.53 -12.46 -0.30
CA THR A 229 -16.60 -11.77 0.58
C THR A 229 -15.31 -11.46 -0.17
N LEU A 230 -14.55 -10.52 0.33
CA LEU A 230 -13.18 -10.26 -0.10
C LEU A 230 -12.30 -10.17 1.13
N THR A 231 -11.29 -11.01 1.17
CA THR A 231 -10.31 -11.05 2.26
C THR A 231 -9.17 -10.09 1.97
N TYR A 232 -8.88 -9.23 2.92
CA TYR A 232 -7.65 -8.45 3.01
C TYR A 232 -6.76 -9.05 4.09
N ASN A 233 -5.46 -9.09 3.84
CA ASN A 233 -4.46 -9.53 4.82
C ASN A 233 -3.39 -8.44 5.00
N PRO A 234 -3.69 -7.35 5.71
CA PRO A 234 -2.71 -6.33 6.04
C PRO A 234 -1.53 -6.90 6.83
N VAL A 235 -0.33 -6.49 6.48
CA VAL A 235 0.92 -6.77 7.20
C VAL A 235 1.58 -5.44 7.51
N TYR A 236 1.96 -5.25 8.78
CA TYR A 236 2.64 -4.06 9.30
C TYR A 236 4.04 -4.41 9.69
N ILE A 237 5.01 -3.60 9.28
CA ILE A 237 6.42 -3.88 9.49
C ILE A 237 7.12 -2.62 9.97
N MET A 238 7.82 -2.72 11.10
CA MET A 238 8.69 -1.68 11.64
C MET A 238 10.12 -2.20 11.74
N LEU A 239 11.05 -1.46 11.16
CA LEU A 239 12.48 -1.72 11.18
C LEU A 239 13.19 -0.48 11.76
N LYS A 240 14.26 -0.69 12.55
CA LYS A 240 15.11 0.39 13.05
C LYS A 240 16.52 0.25 12.48
N ALA A 241 17.12 1.40 12.08
CA ALA A 241 18.50 1.46 11.63
C ALA A 241 19.49 1.40 12.80
#